data_551b156715dc98e17fff85c2e470291f
#
_entry.id   551b156715dc98e17fff85c2e470291f
#
_cell.length_a   1.000
_cell.length_b   1.000
_cell.length_c   1.000
_cell.angle_alpha   90.00
_cell.angle_beta   90.00
_cell.angle_gamma   90.00
#
_symmetry.space_group_name_H-M   'P 1'
#
loop_
_entity.id
_entity.type
_entity.pdbx_description
1 polymer ?
#
loop_
_entity_poly.entity_id
_entity_poly.type
_entity_poly.pdbx_seq_one_letter_code
_entity_poly.pdbx_strand_id
1 'polypeptide(L)'
;MDFSTVVIFIKDLLATVMTLLMMLSPAFGGNGVAYEAKNPDALITSFAVVSDVHVETNNPTSYNNLSDVLYGIKAGKDIDTAVFTGDNVMNGQFLENVFFYSAVRAVNPAENNLVVVGNHDLGNGAGDHNKSRDDFIANNNLYLGNKIREPYYYRVVNGCYMICLATEDGDPSNFEMSDKQFDWFKGVLEEAKTADAPVFVFCHYPFQDVSRGGAELANLLKEYSVALYVHGHYHNDLVSGSFYNQEGINCVNLPRVTETTDYAAGDGIVVEVYENEILVRGRDFIKGEWIEGLEYNYSIG
;
A
#
# COMPACT_ATOMS: atom_id res chain seq x y z
N MET A 1 22.57 -20.37 -21.57
CA MET A 1 21.71 -19.50 -20.74
C MET A 1 22.16 -18.08 -21.07
N ASP A 2 21.26 -17.24 -21.54
CA ASP A 2 21.66 -15.85 -21.82
C ASP A 2 21.85 -15.06 -20.50
N PHE A 3 22.45 -13.88 -20.61
CA PHE A 3 22.80 -13.06 -19.45
C PHE A 3 21.55 -12.66 -18.65
N SER A 4 20.43 -12.39 -19.29
CA SER A 4 19.18 -12.01 -18.63
C SER A 4 18.58 -13.17 -17.82
N THR A 5 18.62 -14.37 -18.35
CA THR A 5 18.20 -15.59 -17.62
C THR A 5 19.05 -15.85 -16.38
N VAL A 6 20.36 -15.61 -16.47
CA VAL A 6 21.27 -15.76 -15.31
C VAL A 6 20.97 -14.72 -14.23
N VAL A 7 20.70 -13.48 -14.61
CA VAL A 7 20.37 -12.40 -13.66
C VAL A 7 19.04 -12.70 -12.94
N ILE A 8 18.01 -13.17 -13.67
CA ILE A 8 16.73 -13.54 -13.08
C ILE A 8 16.93 -14.70 -12.09
N PHE A 9 17.67 -15.72 -12.46
CA PHE A 9 17.96 -16.88 -11.58
C PHE A 9 18.69 -16.46 -10.30
N ILE A 10 19.68 -15.54 -10.40
CA ILE A 10 20.41 -15.04 -9.23
C ILE A 10 19.46 -14.21 -8.34
N LYS A 11 18.62 -13.34 -8.91
CA LYS A 11 17.62 -12.57 -8.15
C LYS A 11 16.64 -13.49 -7.42
N ASP A 12 16.12 -14.52 -8.07
CA ASP A 12 15.19 -15.49 -7.47
C ASP A 12 15.85 -16.33 -6.36
N LEU A 13 17.10 -16.76 -6.56
CA LEU A 13 17.88 -17.45 -5.54
C LEU A 13 18.12 -16.58 -4.31
N LEU A 14 18.53 -15.31 -4.52
CA LEU A 14 18.75 -14.34 -3.44
C LEU A 14 17.43 -14.08 -2.68
N ALA A 15 16.33 -13.87 -3.41
CA ALA A 15 15.01 -13.69 -2.82
C ALA A 15 14.62 -14.88 -1.93
N THR A 16 14.82 -16.10 -2.43
CA THR A 16 14.53 -17.33 -1.69
C THR A 16 15.40 -17.46 -0.45
N VAL A 17 16.72 -17.24 -0.57
CA VAL A 17 17.65 -17.31 0.56
C VAL A 17 17.33 -16.26 1.61
N MET A 18 17.06 -15.00 1.21
CA MET A 18 16.70 -13.94 2.15
C MET A 18 15.37 -14.23 2.84
N THR A 19 14.36 -14.71 2.11
CA THR A 19 13.09 -15.13 2.70
C THR A 19 13.30 -16.23 3.76
N LEU A 20 14.14 -17.24 3.48
CA LEU A 20 14.46 -18.30 4.43
C LEU A 20 15.22 -17.77 5.65
N LEU A 21 16.20 -16.88 5.45
CA LEU A 21 16.95 -16.27 6.54
C LEU A 21 16.04 -15.42 7.44
N MET A 22 15.10 -14.69 6.86
CA MET A 22 14.11 -13.92 7.61
C MET A 22 13.20 -14.83 8.41
N MET A 23 12.65 -15.90 7.81
CA MET A 23 11.81 -16.88 8.53
C MET A 23 12.53 -17.56 9.70
N LEU A 24 13.85 -17.69 9.63
CA LEU A 24 14.67 -18.29 10.68
C LEU A 24 15.22 -17.28 11.71
N SER A 25 15.04 -15.99 11.45
CA SER A 25 15.54 -14.95 12.34
C SER A 25 14.61 -14.74 13.53
N PRO A 26 15.12 -14.75 14.78
CA PRO A 26 14.33 -14.40 15.97
C PRO A 26 13.76 -12.97 15.93
N ALA A 27 14.38 -12.07 15.14
CA ALA A 27 13.89 -10.71 14.93
C ALA A 27 12.60 -10.66 14.08
N PHE A 28 12.25 -11.74 13.39
CA PHE A 28 11.04 -11.89 12.59
C PHE A 28 9.98 -12.78 13.30
N GLY A 29 9.89 -12.70 14.60
CA GLY A 29 8.93 -13.41 15.42
C GLY A 29 7.95 -12.47 16.11
N GLY A 30 7.30 -11.58 15.39
CA GLY A 30 6.26 -10.71 15.95
C GLY A 30 5.04 -11.52 16.40
N ASN A 31 4.52 -11.22 17.59
CA ASN A 31 3.28 -11.78 18.11
C ASN A 31 2.16 -10.77 17.87
N GLY A 32 1.57 -10.76 16.67
CA GLY A 32 0.40 -9.93 16.42
C GLY A 32 -0.76 -10.28 17.37
N VAL A 33 -1.40 -9.28 17.91
CA VAL A 33 -2.63 -9.46 18.73
C VAL A 33 -3.80 -9.73 17.78
N ALA A 34 -4.44 -10.90 17.96
CA ALA A 34 -5.55 -11.31 17.10
C ALA A 34 -6.73 -10.33 17.19
N TYR A 35 -7.32 -10.04 16.06
CA TYR A 35 -8.53 -9.23 15.92
C TYR A 35 -9.41 -9.76 14.79
N GLU A 36 -10.66 -9.31 14.77
CA GLU A 36 -11.64 -9.70 13.76
C GLU A 36 -12.48 -8.48 13.33
N ALA A 37 -13.19 -8.63 12.23
CA ALA A 37 -14.14 -7.64 11.74
C ALA A 37 -15.24 -7.38 12.78
N LYS A 38 -15.81 -6.17 12.77
CA LYS A 38 -16.85 -5.77 13.71
C LYS A 38 -18.15 -6.57 13.52
N ASN A 39 -18.46 -6.92 12.27
CA ASN A 39 -19.58 -7.77 11.91
C ASN A 39 -19.15 -8.84 10.91
N PRO A 40 -18.48 -9.93 11.35
CA PRO A 40 -17.93 -10.94 10.46
C PRO A 40 -18.97 -11.63 9.57
N ASP A 41 -20.20 -11.81 10.07
CA ASP A 41 -21.29 -12.50 9.35
C ASP A 41 -21.81 -11.72 8.14
N ALA A 42 -21.63 -10.38 8.12
CA ALA A 42 -22.04 -9.50 7.02
C ALA A 42 -20.87 -8.98 6.19
N LEU A 43 -19.64 -9.40 6.51
CA LEU A 43 -18.44 -8.91 5.86
C LEU A 43 -18.34 -9.45 4.42
N ILE A 44 -18.13 -8.55 3.46
CA ILE A 44 -17.83 -8.90 2.07
C ILE A 44 -16.33 -9.11 1.90
N THR A 45 -15.53 -8.15 2.38
CA THR A 45 -14.07 -8.21 2.39
C THR A 45 -13.51 -7.25 3.42
N SER A 46 -12.27 -7.47 3.86
CA SER A 46 -11.55 -6.47 4.62
C SER A 46 -10.10 -6.36 4.18
N PHE A 47 -9.54 -5.19 4.39
CA PHE A 47 -8.14 -4.94 4.06
C PHE A 47 -7.47 -3.99 5.06
N ALA A 48 -6.20 -4.24 5.28
CA ALA A 48 -5.33 -3.38 6.09
C ALA A 48 -4.49 -2.49 5.17
N VAL A 49 -4.31 -1.23 5.55
CA VAL A 49 -3.49 -0.28 4.79
C VAL A 49 -2.50 0.41 5.70
N VAL A 50 -1.24 0.42 5.28
CA VAL A 50 -0.14 1.14 5.90
C VAL A 50 0.64 1.91 4.84
N SER A 51 1.42 2.91 5.24
CA SER A 51 2.19 3.76 4.33
C SER A 51 3.58 4.07 4.86
N ASP A 52 4.45 4.58 3.98
CA ASP A 52 5.71 5.22 4.36
C ASP A 52 6.56 4.34 5.28
N VAL A 53 6.79 3.09 4.87
CA VAL A 53 7.54 2.10 5.64
C VAL A 53 9.01 2.47 5.75
N HIS A 54 9.58 3.07 4.68
CA HIS A 54 10.95 3.56 4.61
C HIS A 54 12.01 2.57 5.10
N VAL A 55 11.97 1.35 4.58
CA VAL A 55 13.05 0.37 4.85
C VAL A 55 14.38 0.94 4.41
N GLU A 56 15.35 0.97 5.32
CA GLU A 56 16.68 1.51 5.09
C GLU A 56 17.77 0.55 5.56
N THR A 57 18.80 0.31 4.72
CA THR A 57 19.83 -0.70 4.98
C THR A 57 20.63 -0.49 6.27
N ASN A 58 20.76 0.76 6.71
CA ASN A 58 21.51 1.12 7.91
C ASN A 58 20.62 1.37 9.14
N ASN A 59 19.32 1.12 9.03
CA ASN A 59 18.36 1.36 10.10
C ASN A 59 17.64 0.05 10.51
N PRO A 60 18.19 -0.71 11.47
CA PRO A 60 17.56 -1.95 11.95
C PRO A 60 16.14 -1.74 12.49
N THR A 61 15.82 -0.54 13.01
CA THR A 61 14.49 -0.23 13.53
C THR A 61 13.43 -0.29 12.42
N SER A 62 13.77 0.15 11.19
CA SER A 62 12.84 0.08 10.06
C SER A 62 12.43 -1.35 9.71
N TYR A 63 13.35 -2.32 9.86
CA TYR A 63 13.05 -3.74 9.64
C TYR A 63 12.19 -4.32 10.75
N ASN A 64 12.50 -3.98 12.01
CA ASN A 64 11.74 -4.46 13.15
C ASN A 64 10.30 -3.96 13.06
N ASN A 65 10.11 -2.67 12.81
CA ASN A 65 8.78 -2.08 12.66
C ASN A 65 8.01 -2.70 11.50
N LEU A 66 8.66 -2.89 10.32
CA LEU A 66 8.03 -3.61 9.22
C LEU A 66 7.59 -5.01 9.63
N SER A 67 8.48 -5.77 10.28
CA SER A 67 8.16 -7.13 10.74
C SER A 67 6.95 -7.13 11.69
N ASP A 68 6.96 -6.27 12.69
CA ASP A 68 5.91 -6.20 13.70
C ASP A 68 4.56 -5.80 13.06
N VAL A 69 4.57 -4.83 12.14
CA VAL A 69 3.38 -4.44 11.38
C VAL A 69 2.85 -5.60 10.52
N LEU A 70 3.73 -6.33 9.82
CA LEU A 70 3.31 -7.46 9.00
C LEU A 70 2.65 -8.56 9.85
N TYR A 71 3.19 -8.87 11.03
CA TYR A 71 2.56 -9.81 11.95
C TYR A 71 1.29 -9.25 12.59
N GLY A 72 1.24 -7.94 12.84
CA GLY A 72 0.03 -7.24 13.28
C GLY A 72 -1.11 -7.33 12.27
N ILE A 73 -0.83 -7.15 10.98
CA ILE A 73 -1.80 -7.35 9.90
C ILE A 73 -2.23 -8.81 9.83
N LYS A 74 -1.27 -9.74 9.83
CA LYS A 74 -1.53 -11.19 9.77
C LYS A 74 -2.38 -11.71 10.93
N ALA A 75 -2.38 -11.05 12.06
CA ALA A 75 -3.20 -11.40 13.22
C ALA A 75 -4.70 -11.11 13.01
N GLY A 76 -5.07 -10.33 12.00
CA GLY A 76 -6.45 -10.15 11.58
C GLY A 76 -7.01 -11.40 10.93
N LYS A 77 -8.13 -11.93 11.48
CA LYS A 77 -8.71 -13.20 11.02
C LYS A 77 -9.36 -13.09 9.65
N ASP A 78 -9.82 -11.89 9.30
CA ASP A 78 -10.66 -11.64 8.14
C ASP A 78 -9.97 -10.73 7.10
N ILE A 79 -8.66 -10.49 7.22
CA ILE A 79 -7.92 -9.60 6.32
C ILE A 79 -7.59 -10.34 5.02
N ASP A 80 -8.29 -9.99 3.94
CA ASP A 80 -8.08 -10.55 2.60
C ASP A 80 -6.91 -9.87 1.86
N THR A 81 -6.67 -8.58 2.15
CA THR A 81 -5.69 -7.76 1.44
C THR A 81 -4.87 -6.90 2.39
N ALA A 82 -3.56 -6.87 2.19
CA ALA A 82 -2.66 -5.88 2.77
C ALA A 82 -2.20 -4.90 1.68
N VAL A 83 -2.30 -3.60 1.94
CA VAL A 83 -1.93 -2.55 1.01
C VAL A 83 -0.83 -1.68 1.63
N PHE A 84 0.22 -1.43 0.88
CA PHE A 84 1.33 -0.55 1.23
C PHE A 84 1.29 0.65 0.28
N THR A 85 0.94 1.85 0.78
CA THR A 85 0.63 3.01 -0.07
C THR A 85 1.83 3.88 -0.44
N GLY A 86 2.96 3.25 -0.73
CA GLY A 86 4.16 3.90 -1.24
C GLY A 86 5.19 4.24 -0.17
N ASP A 87 6.35 4.68 -0.64
CA ASP A 87 7.54 4.93 0.16
C ASP A 87 7.90 3.72 1.05
N ASN A 88 7.90 2.56 0.40
CA ASN A 88 8.17 1.27 1.02
C ASN A 88 9.63 1.13 1.45
N VAL A 89 10.53 1.77 0.69
CA VAL A 89 11.97 1.82 0.94
C VAL A 89 12.46 3.27 0.95
N MET A 90 13.59 3.53 1.59
CA MET A 90 14.07 4.91 1.83
C MET A 90 14.76 5.54 0.62
N ASN A 91 15.49 4.76 -0.19
CA ASN A 91 16.33 5.30 -1.25
C ASN A 91 16.17 4.56 -2.59
N GLY A 92 15.19 3.69 -2.73
CA GLY A 92 15.01 2.86 -3.93
C GLY A 92 16.16 1.88 -4.19
N GLN A 93 17.00 1.61 -3.20
CA GLN A 93 18.18 0.77 -3.37
C GLN A 93 17.83 -0.71 -3.46
N PHE A 94 18.68 -1.46 -4.18
CA PHE A 94 18.48 -2.89 -4.39
C PHE A 94 18.28 -3.68 -3.08
N LEU A 95 19.16 -3.48 -2.09
CA LEU A 95 19.04 -4.22 -0.81
C LEU A 95 17.80 -3.83 0.00
N GLU A 96 17.43 -2.55 0.00
CA GLU A 96 16.19 -2.09 0.66
C GLU A 96 14.98 -2.79 0.07
N ASN A 97 14.89 -2.83 -1.26
CA ASN A 97 13.84 -3.55 -1.98
C ASN A 97 13.85 -5.05 -1.66
N VAL A 98 15.02 -5.71 -1.69
CA VAL A 98 15.16 -7.13 -1.31
C VAL A 98 14.62 -7.36 0.10
N PHE A 99 14.96 -6.51 1.05
CA PHE A 99 14.47 -6.64 2.43
C PHE A 99 12.97 -6.45 2.54
N PHE A 100 12.42 -5.36 2.00
CA PHE A 100 10.99 -5.10 2.05
C PHE A 100 10.17 -6.24 1.44
N TYR A 101 10.43 -6.56 0.18
CA TYR A 101 9.66 -7.58 -0.53
C TYR A 101 9.86 -9.00 0.04
N SER A 102 11.07 -9.33 0.52
CA SER A 102 11.31 -10.61 1.18
C SER A 102 10.56 -10.73 2.51
N ALA A 103 10.48 -9.64 3.28
CA ALA A 103 9.71 -9.63 4.53
C ALA A 103 8.21 -9.83 4.26
N VAL A 104 7.63 -9.07 3.31
CA VAL A 104 6.23 -9.24 2.92
C VAL A 104 5.96 -10.67 2.44
N ARG A 105 6.81 -11.22 1.58
CA ARG A 105 6.70 -12.61 1.11
C ARG A 105 6.82 -13.63 2.25
N ALA A 106 7.77 -13.44 3.17
CA ALA A 106 8.04 -14.39 4.26
C ALA A 106 6.89 -14.44 5.27
N VAL A 107 6.41 -13.29 5.70
CA VAL A 107 5.29 -13.20 6.65
C VAL A 107 3.97 -13.53 5.95
N ASN A 108 3.81 -13.06 4.72
CA ASN A 108 2.57 -13.16 3.94
C ASN A 108 1.37 -12.70 4.79
N PRO A 109 1.25 -11.38 5.05
CA PRO A 109 0.30 -10.86 6.03
C PRO A 109 -1.16 -11.03 5.62
N ALA A 110 -1.45 -11.12 4.31
CA ALA A 110 -2.78 -11.37 3.77
C ALA A 110 -2.68 -12.22 2.49
N GLU A 111 -3.80 -12.73 1.98
CA GLU A 111 -3.86 -13.47 0.72
C GLU A 111 -3.40 -12.61 -0.45
N ASN A 112 -3.86 -11.35 -0.49
CA ASN A 112 -3.44 -10.36 -1.49
C ASN A 112 -2.53 -9.34 -0.85
N ASN A 113 -1.36 -9.10 -1.44
CA ASN A 113 -0.43 -8.07 -0.99
C ASN A 113 -0.21 -7.07 -2.13
N LEU A 114 -0.72 -5.85 -1.97
CA LEU A 114 -0.67 -4.77 -2.96
C LEU A 114 0.34 -3.73 -2.51
N VAL A 115 1.22 -3.34 -3.42
CA VAL A 115 2.27 -2.34 -3.16
C VAL A 115 2.11 -1.20 -4.15
N VAL A 116 1.90 -0.01 -3.65
CA VAL A 116 1.91 1.24 -4.42
C VAL A 116 3.32 1.78 -4.45
N VAL A 117 3.71 2.44 -5.52
CA VAL A 117 5.01 3.10 -5.64
C VAL A 117 4.93 4.54 -5.12
N GLY A 118 5.89 4.93 -4.28
CA GLY A 118 6.11 6.32 -3.85
C GLY A 118 7.37 6.92 -4.44
N ASN A 119 7.68 8.18 -4.11
CA ASN A 119 8.86 8.86 -4.63
C ASN A 119 10.18 8.24 -4.13
N HIS A 120 10.23 7.81 -2.88
CA HIS A 120 11.40 7.14 -2.32
C HIS A 120 11.69 5.79 -2.99
N ASP A 121 10.66 5.04 -3.36
CA ASP A 121 10.80 3.80 -4.13
C ASP A 121 11.47 4.03 -5.49
N LEU A 122 11.28 5.22 -6.07
CA LEU A 122 11.88 5.66 -7.33
C LEU A 122 13.18 6.47 -7.14
N GLY A 123 13.74 6.53 -5.92
CA GLY A 123 15.01 7.18 -5.62
C GLY A 123 14.88 8.64 -5.16
N ASN A 124 13.70 9.13 -4.84
CA ASN A 124 13.43 10.45 -4.25
C ASN A 124 14.07 11.61 -5.02
N GLY A 125 13.81 11.68 -6.33
CA GLY A 125 14.37 12.72 -7.21
C GLY A 125 15.82 12.48 -7.66
N ALA A 126 16.47 11.38 -7.22
CA ALA A 126 17.83 11.05 -7.59
C ALA A 126 17.91 9.74 -8.39
N GLY A 127 18.81 9.68 -9.37
CA GLY A 127 19.10 8.46 -10.11
C GLY A 127 18.29 8.27 -11.39
N ASP A 128 18.23 7.02 -11.86
CA ASP A 128 17.49 6.62 -13.07
C ASP A 128 16.10 6.10 -12.72
N HIS A 129 15.10 6.97 -12.78
CA HIS A 129 13.70 6.64 -12.43
C HIS A 129 13.11 5.53 -13.31
N ASN A 130 13.50 5.42 -14.58
CA ASN A 130 13.04 4.34 -15.45
C ASN A 130 13.51 2.99 -14.93
N LYS A 131 14.77 2.91 -14.50
CA LYS A 131 15.34 1.70 -13.91
C LYS A 131 14.64 1.36 -12.59
N SER A 132 14.41 2.33 -11.72
CA SER A 132 13.72 2.12 -10.45
C SER A 132 12.29 1.64 -10.67
N ARG A 133 11.59 2.18 -11.67
CA ARG A 133 10.26 1.71 -12.09
C ARG A 133 10.28 0.26 -12.57
N ASP A 134 11.25 -0.11 -13.40
CA ASP A 134 11.39 -1.48 -13.89
C ASP A 134 11.74 -2.45 -12.76
N ASP A 135 12.58 -2.03 -11.80
CA ASP A 135 12.89 -2.80 -10.59
C ASP A 135 11.65 -2.96 -9.69
N PHE A 136 10.80 -1.93 -9.52
CA PHE A 136 9.53 -2.02 -8.81
C PHE A 136 8.61 -3.08 -9.44
N ILE A 137 8.41 -3.04 -10.76
CA ILE A 137 7.61 -4.02 -11.50
C ILE A 137 8.19 -5.42 -11.33
N ALA A 138 9.50 -5.55 -11.48
CA ALA A 138 10.19 -6.84 -11.35
C ALA A 138 10.05 -7.43 -9.94
N ASN A 139 10.18 -6.62 -8.89
CA ASN A 139 10.06 -7.04 -7.51
C ASN A 139 8.62 -7.46 -7.17
N ASN A 140 7.60 -6.70 -7.58
CA ASN A 140 6.20 -7.08 -7.42
C ASN A 140 5.91 -8.46 -8.05
N ASN A 141 6.45 -8.69 -9.25
CA ASN A 141 6.24 -9.94 -9.96
C ASN A 141 6.99 -11.11 -9.32
N LEU A 142 8.25 -10.88 -8.90
CA LEU A 142 9.13 -11.91 -8.35
C LEU A 142 8.70 -12.36 -6.94
N TYR A 143 8.43 -11.39 -6.07
CA TYR A 143 8.18 -11.67 -4.66
C TYR A 143 6.70 -11.91 -4.34
N LEU A 144 5.81 -11.14 -4.96
CA LEU A 144 4.38 -11.15 -4.63
C LEU A 144 3.52 -11.84 -5.70
N GLY A 145 4.08 -12.14 -6.88
CA GLY A 145 3.35 -12.79 -7.96
C GLY A 145 2.27 -11.93 -8.60
N ASN A 146 2.35 -10.61 -8.46
CA ASN A 146 1.31 -9.68 -8.90
C ASN A 146 1.12 -9.61 -10.42
N LYS A 147 2.12 -10.04 -11.22
CA LYS A 147 2.09 -10.08 -12.70
C LYS A 147 1.75 -8.74 -13.34
N ILE A 148 2.23 -7.66 -12.74
CA ILE A 148 2.03 -6.30 -13.23
C ILE A 148 2.96 -6.00 -14.42
N ARG A 149 2.56 -5.05 -15.28
CA ARG A 149 3.35 -4.60 -16.44
C ARG A 149 3.66 -3.11 -16.38
N GLU A 150 2.90 -2.38 -15.58
CA GLU A 150 3.06 -0.97 -15.30
C GLU A 150 3.16 -0.78 -13.78
N PRO A 151 3.67 0.34 -13.28
CA PRO A 151 3.72 0.60 -11.84
C PRO A 151 2.32 0.84 -11.24
N TYR A 152 1.33 1.14 -12.08
CA TYR A 152 -0.08 1.23 -11.71
C TYR A 152 -0.82 -0.03 -12.17
N TYR A 153 -1.74 -0.50 -11.35
CA TYR A 153 -2.47 -1.73 -11.60
C TYR A 153 -3.71 -1.83 -10.70
N TYR A 154 -4.55 -2.82 -10.92
CA TYR A 154 -5.66 -3.11 -10.03
C TYR A 154 -5.81 -4.59 -9.74
N ARG A 155 -6.56 -4.90 -8.71
CA ARG A 155 -7.06 -6.23 -8.37
C ARG A 155 -8.54 -6.15 -8.04
N VAL A 156 -9.27 -7.18 -8.41
CA VAL A 156 -10.63 -7.38 -7.93
C VAL A 156 -10.58 -8.44 -6.82
N VAL A 157 -10.96 -8.04 -5.61
CA VAL A 157 -10.97 -8.89 -4.43
C VAL A 157 -12.39 -8.89 -3.89
N ASN A 158 -13.03 -10.07 -3.85
CA ASN A 158 -14.40 -10.25 -3.36
C ASN A 158 -15.40 -9.24 -3.98
N GLY A 159 -15.24 -8.93 -5.26
CA GLY A 159 -16.08 -7.97 -6.00
C GLY A 159 -15.68 -6.51 -5.86
N CYS A 160 -14.71 -6.16 -5.06
CA CYS A 160 -14.22 -4.79 -4.87
C CYS A 160 -13.01 -4.49 -5.76
N TYR A 161 -12.98 -3.35 -6.41
CA TYR A 161 -11.85 -2.90 -7.22
C TYR A 161 -10.84 -2.17 -6.36
N MET A 162 -9.65 -2.76 -6.20
CA MET A 162 -8.50 -2.21 -5.48
C MET A 162 -7.53 -1.63 -6.51
N ILE A 163 -7.51 -0.31 -6.70
CA ILE A 163 -6.76 0.36 -7.76
C ILE A 163 -5.52 1.04 -7.14
N CYS A 164 -4.34 0.64 -7.59
CA CYS A 164 -3.06 1.24 -7.22
C CYS A 164 -2.63 2.21 -8.32
N LEU A 165 -2.64 3.51 -8.02
CA LEU A 165 -2.07 4.55 -8.89
C LEU A 165 -0.58 4.73 -8.57
N ALA A 166 0.18 5.24 -9.54
CA ALA A 166 1.62 5.38 -9.40
C ALA A 166 2.07 6.82 -9.60
N THR A 167 3.05 7.27 -8.78
CA THR A 167 3.96 8.30 -9.26
C THR A 167 4.84 7.70 -10.37
N GLU A 168 5.14 8.47 -11.41
CA GLU A 168 5.87 7.94 -12.57
C GLU A 168 7.29 8.50 -12.70
N ASP A 169 7.65 9.55 -11.97
CA ASP A 169 8.96 10.22 -12.05
C ASP A 169 9.77 10.24 -10.74
N GLY A 170 9.15 9.98 -9.59
CA GLY A 170 9.83 9.96 -8.27
C GLY A 170 10.26 11.33 -7.75
N ASP A 171 9.82 12.43 -8.36
CA ASP A 171 10.06 13.77 -7.81
C ASP A 171 9.20 13.98 -6.55
N PRO A 172 9.81 14.26 -5.38
CA PRO A 172 9.05 14.44 -4.14
C PRO A 172 8.17 15.70 -4.14
N SER A 173 8.42 16.63 -5.05
CA SER A 173 7.71 17.91 -5.14
C SER A 173 6.69 17.97 -6.27
N ASN A 174 6.66 16.95 -7.13
CA ASN A 174 5.91 16.98 -8.36
C ASN A 174 5.34 15.61 -8.69
N PHE A 175 4.06 15.43 -8.40
CA PHE A 175 3.36 14.22 -8.82
C PHE A 175 2.65 14.46 -10.14
N GLU A 176 3.11 13.80 -11.19
CA GLU A 176 2.47 13.80 -12.50
C GLU A 176 1.94 12.41 -12.85
N MET A 177 0.73 12.37 -13.37
CA MET A 177 0.17 11.19 -14.02
C MET A 177 0.25 11.37 -15.53
N SER A 178 0.74 10.35 -16.24
CA SER A 178 0.74 10.35 -17.70
C SER A 178 -0.68 10.19 -18.27
N ASP A 179 -0.89 10.70 -19.47
CA ASP A 179 -2.16 10.50 -20.21
C ASP A 179 -2.49 9.00 -20.34
N LYS A 180 -1.45 8.15 -20.48
CA LYS A 180 -1.60 6.69 -20.52
C LYS A 180 -2.18 6.12 -19.22
N GLN A 181 -1.72 6.59 -18.06
CA GLN A 181 -2.26 6.17 -16.77
C GLN A 181 -3.69 6.67 -16.57
N PHE A 182 -4.00 7.92 -16.98
CA PHE A 182 -5.35 8.45 -16.94
C PHE A 182 -6.32 7.65 -17.79
N ASP A 183 -5.97 7.38 -19.05
CA ASP A 183 -6.81 6.58 -19.96
C ASP A 183 -7.06 5.17 -19.40
N TRP A 184 -6.02 4.55 -18.86
CA TRP A 184 -6.14 3.25 -18.21
C TRP A 184 -7.04 3.32 -16.96
N PHE A 185 -6.84 4.31 -16.08
CA PHE A 185 -7.62 4.48 -14.86
C PHE A 185 -9.10 4.66 -15.16
N LYS A 186 -9.43 5.53 -16.12
CA LYS A 186 -10.79 5.71 -16.59
C LYS A 186 -11.41 4.40 -17.09
N GLY A 187 -10.67 3.63 -17.89
CA GLY A 187 -11.14 2.34 -18.38
C GLY A 187 -11.46 1.36 -17.23
N VAL A 188 -10.64 1.31 -16.18
CA VAL A 188 -10.88 0.47 -15.00
C VAL A 188 -12.11 0.96 -14.21
N LEU A 189 -12.29 2.27 -14.08
CA LEU A 189 -13.48 2.84 -13.42
C LEU A 189 -14.78 2.53 -14.18
N GLU A 190 -14.76 2.57 -15.52
CA GLU A 190 -15.89 2.17 -16.36
C GLU A 190 -16.21 0.68 -16.21
N GLU A 191 -15.19 -0.17 -16.09
CA GLU A 191 -15.35 -1.60 -15.81
C GLU A 191 -16.01 -1.82 -14.44
N ALA A 192 -15.51 -1.17 -13.40
CA ALA A 192 -16.08 -1.25 -12.04
C ALA A 192 -17.53 -0.77 -11.99
N LYS A 193 -17.84 0.36 -12.64
CA LYS A 193 -19.21 0.89 -12.76
C LYS A 193 -20.15 -0.09 -13.45
N THR A 194 -19.67 -0.76 -14.50
CA THR A 194 -20.46 -1.77 -15.23
C THR A 194 -20.74 -3.00 -14.35
N ALA A 195 -19.81 -3.33 -13.45
CA ALA A 195 -19.93 -4.41 -12.50
C ALA A 195 -20.74 -4.02 -11.24
N ASP A 196 -21.15 -2.76 -11.09
CA ASP A 196 -21.77 -2.20 -9.88
C ASP A 196 -20.94 -2.48 -8.63
N ALA A 197 -19.62 -2.27 -8.73
CA ALA A 197 -18.65 -2.69 -7.75
C ALA A 197 -18.04 -1.52 -6.97
N PRO A 198 -17.82 -1.64 -5.66
CA PRO A 198 -17.10 -0.63 -4.88
C PRO A 198 -15.67 -0.46 -5.38
N VAL A 199 -15.20 0.80 -5.41
CA VAL A 199 -13.86 1.16 -5.87
C VAL A 199 -13.07 1.80 -4.73
N PHE A 200 -11.87 1.28 -4.50
CA PHE A 200 -10.87 1.81 -3.57
C PHE A 200 -9.64 2.22 -4.36
N VAL A 201 -9.16 3.44 -4.13
CA VAL A 201 -8.00 3.98 -4.82
C VAL A 201 -6.87 4.22 -3.82
N PHE A 202 -5.72 3.67 -4.12
CA PHE A 202 -4.49 3.81 -3.35
C PHE A 202 -3.46 4.54 -4.18
N CYS A 203 -2.93 5.63 -3.64
CA CYS A 203 -1.88 6.41 -4.26
C CYS A 203 -0.93 6.87 -3.15
N HIS A 204 0.33 7.09 -3.45
CA HIS A 204 1.22 7.63 -2.44
C HIS A 204 0.91 9.10 -2.14
N TYR A 205 0.60 9.87 -3.16
CA TYR A 205 0.29 11.31 -3.02
C TYR A 205 -1.19 11.58 -2.81
N PRO A 206 -1.53 12.64 -2.05
CA PRO A 206 -2.88 13.19 -2.07
C PRO A 206 -3.21 13.74 -3.47
N PHE A 207 -4.46 13.56 -3.91
CA PHE A 207 -4.83 13.92 -5.29
C PHE A 207 -4.76 15.43 -5.58
N GLN A 208 -4.83 16.28 -4.55
CA GLN A 208 -4.67 17.73 -4.67
C GLN A 208 -3.22 18.14 -4.98
N ASP A 209 -2.23 17.30 -4.71
CA ASP A 209 -0.82 17.58 -4.98
C ASP A 209 -0.39 17.08 -6.37
N VAL A 210 -1.32 16.53 -7.13
CA VAL A 210 -1.08 16.18 -8.53
C VAL A 210 -0.94 17.46 -9.34
N SER A 211 0.27 17.80 -9.72
CA SER A 211 0.59 19.04 -10.41
C SER A 211 0.06 19.11 -11.83
N ARG A 212 0.00 17.97 -12.52
CA ARG A 212 -0.62 17.82 -13.83
C ARG A 212 -1.72 16.76 -13.77
N GLY A 213 -2.94 17.18 -14.05
CA GLY A 213 -4.10 16.28 -14.07
C GLY A 213 -4.83 16.14 -12.73
N GLY A 214 -4.47 16.88 -11.68
CA GLY A 214 -5.13 16.78 -10.38
C GLY A 214 -6.62 17.08 -10.41
N ALA A 215 -7.04 18.08 -11.18
CA ALA A 215 -8.45 18.37 -11.37
C ALA A 215 -9.18 17.25 -12.14
N GLU A 216 -8.51 16.63 -13.11
CA GLU A 216 -9.05 15.49 -13.86
C GLU A 216 -9.17 14.26 -12.96
N LEU A 217 -8.15 13.98 -12.14
CA LEU A 217 -8.18 12.91 -11.14
C LEU A 217 -9.35 13.11 -10.19
N ALA A 218 -9.50 14.30 -9.59
CA ALA A 218 -10.61 14.63 -8.70
C ALA A 218 -11.98 14.43 -9.38
N ASN A 219 -12.11 14.82 -10.64
CA ASN A 219 -13.35 14.62 -11.39
C ASN A 219 -13.66 13.15 -11.61
N LEU A 220 -12.67 12.33 -11.97
CA LEU A 220 -12.86 10.88 -12.12
C LEU A 220 -13.25 10.22 -10.78
N LEU A 221 -12.57 10.55 -9.69
CA LEU A 221 -12.89 10.03 -8.36
C LEU A 221 -14.35 10.30 -7.97
N LYS A 222 -14.87 11.49 -8.29
CA LYS A 222 -16.27 11.88 -8.03
C LYS A 222 -17.25 11.20 -8.99
N GLU A 223 -16.98 11.28 -10.30
CA GLU A 223 -17.88 10.78 -11.35
C GLU A 223 -18.17 9.29 -11.17
N TYR A 224 -17.17 8.54 -10.69
CA TYR A 224 -17.27 7.10 -10.48
C TYR A 224 -17.54 6.72 -9.00
N SER A 225 -17.88 7.69 -8.16
CA SER A 225 -18.23 7.48 -6.76
C SER A 225 -17.23 6.58 -6.02
N VAL A 226 -15.92 6.89 -6.14
CA VAL A 226 -14.87 6.14 -5.44
C VAL A 226 -15.15 6.13 -3.94
N ALA A 227 -15.24 4.94 -3.35
CA ALA A 227 -15.64 4.78 -1.95
C ALA A 227 -14.62 5.37 -0.98
N LEU A 228 -13.32 5.19 -1.29
CA LEU A 228 -12.23 5.70 -0.46
C LEU A 228 -10.97 5.94 -1.30
N TYR A 229 -10.32 7.08 -1.08
CA TYR A 229 -8.99 7.40 -1.57
C TYR A 229 -8.00 7.39 -0.39
N VAL A 230 -6.98 6.55 -0.45
CA VAL A 230 -6.00 6.40 0.64
C VAL A 230 -4.62 6.79 0.15
N HIS A 231 -3.94 7.65 0.90
CA HIS A 231 -2.60 8.13 0.57
C HIS A 231 -1.70 8.25 1.81
N GLY A 232 -0.40 8.43 1.59
CA GLY A 232 0.62 8.73 2.60
C GLY A 232 1.29 10.07 2.34
N HIS A 233 2.61 10.04 2.20
CA HIS A 233 3.51 11.12 1.81
C HIS A 233 3.76 12.21 2.87
N TYR A 234 2.75 12.64 3.61
CA TYR A 234 2.88 13.76 4.55
C TYR A 234 3.50 13.39 5.90
N HIS A 235 3.59 12.10 6.23
CA HIS A 235 4.12 11.59 7.50
C HIS A 235 3.45 12.18 8.75
N ASN A 236 2.19 12.59 8.66
CA ASN A 236 1.44 13.10 9.80
C ASN A 236 0.98 11.96 10.71
N ASP A 237 0.75 12.22 12.00
CA ASP A 237 0.12 11.23 12.88
C ASP A 237 -1.27 10.84 12.41
N LEU A 238 -1.67 9.61 12.70
CA LEU A 238 -3.02 9.14 12.45
C LEU A 238 -3.97 9.69 13.53
N VAL A 239 -4.69 10.73 13.19
CA VAL A 239 -5.63 11.43 14.05
C VAL A 239 -6.97 11.64 13.34
N SER A 240 -7.97 12.18 14.04
CA SER A 240 -9.28 12.43 13.42
C SER A 240 -9.21 13.28 12.13
N GLY A 241 -8.27 14.22 12.04
CA GLY A 241 -8.03 15.03 10.86
C GLY A 241 -7.42 14.27 9.67
N SER A 242 -6.93 13.05 9.88
CA SER A 242 -6.44 12.17 8.82
C SER A 242 -7.57 11.56 7.98
N PHE A 243 -8.79 11.55 8.52
CA PHE A 243 -10.01 11.10 7.86
C PHE A 243 -10.82 12.33 7.44
N TYR A 244 -10.83 12.64 6.16
CA TYR A 244 -11.41 13.87 5.67
C TYR A 244 -12.22 13.66 4.38
N ASN A 245 -13.07 14.62 4.07
CA ASN A 245 -13.78 14.67 2.80
C ASN A 245 -13.29 15.87 2.01
N GLN A 246 -12.69 15.61 0.87
CA GLN A 246 -12.20 16.62 -0.05
C GLN A 246 -13.09 16.66 -1.29
N GLU A 247 -13.84 17.73 -1.47
CA GLU A 247 -14.72 17.94 -2.61
C GLU A 247 -15.72 16.80 -2.89
N GLY A 248 -16.17 16.10 -1.86
CA GLY A 248 -17.08 14.95 -1.97
C GLY A 248 -16.40 13.58 -2.06
N ILE A 249 -15.06 13.54 -2.03
CA ILE A 249 -14.27 12.31 -2.02
C ILE A 249 -13.84 12.00 -0.59
N ASN A 250 -14.12 10.79 -0.10
CA ASN A 250 -13.64 10.34 1.20
C ASN A 250 -12.16 9.98 1.11
N CYS A 251 -11.34 10.57 1.95
CA CYS A 251 -9.89 10.43 1.94
C CYS A 251 -9.37 9.99 3.30
N VAL A 252 -8.27 9.22 3.28
CA VAL A 252 -7.45 8.95 4.47
C VAL A 252 -6.00 9.24 4.16
N ASN A 253 -5.38 10.09 4.98
CA ASN A 253 -3.94 10.30 5.01
C ASN A 253 -3.31 9.38 6.05
N LEU A 254 -2.45 8.48 5.62
CA LEU A 254 -1.77 7.53 6.50
C LEU A 254 -0.46 8.09 7.04
N PRO A 255 -0.08 7.71 8.27
CA PRO A 255 1.18 8.06 8.87
C PRO A 255 2.31 7.21 8.31
N ARG A 256 3.51 7.58 8.68
CA ARG A 256 4.71 6.78 8.49
C ARG A 256 4.74 5.60 9.47
N VAL A 257 5.04 4.40 8.96
CA VAL A 257 5.21 3.18 9.78
C VAL A 257 6.47 3.24 10.66
N THR A 258 7.54 3.85 10.16
CA THR A 258 8.79 3.92 10.91
C THR A 258 8.73 5.00 11.98
N GLU A 259 9.07 4.64 13.22
CA GLU A 259 9.17 5.57 14.33
C GLU A 259 10.17 6.70 14.03
N THR A 260 9.77 7.92 14.34
CA THR A 260 10.66 9.07 14.48
C THR A 260 10.61 9.56 15.92
N THR A 261 11.44 10.55 16.28
CA THR A 261 11.40 11.15 17.62
C THR A 261 10.04 11.76 17.98
N ASP A 262 9.20 12.03 16.99
CA ASP A 262 7.98 12.81 17.13
C ASP A 262 6.70 11.99 16.83
N TYR A 263 6.79 10.77 16.25
CA TYR A 263 5.64 9.99 15.79
C TYR A 263 5.71 8.54 16.26
N ALA A 264 4.53 7.98 16.57
CA ALA A 264 4.40 6.57 16.90
C ALA A 264 4.60 5.69 15.64
N ALA A 265 5.19 4.52 15.85
CA ALA A 265 5.37 3.54 14.78
C ALA A 265 4.17 2.59 14.70
N GLY A 266 3.85 2.12 13.50
CA GLY A 266 2.94 0.99 13.30
C GLY A 266 1.48 1.33 13.09
N ASP A 267 1.11 2.61 13.10
CA ASP A 267 -0.26 3.04 12.87
C ASP A 267 -0.67 2.87 11.39
N GLY A 268 -1.89 2.44 11.18
CA GLY A 268 -2.54 2.31 9.89
C GLY A 268 -4.04 2.13 10.06
N ILE A 269 -4.70 1.66 9.02
CA ILE A 269 -6.15 1.45 9.05
C ILE A 269 -6.53 0.02 8.66
N VAL A 270 -7.69 -0.40 9.17
CA VAL A 270 -8.44 -1.56 8.66
C VAL A 270 -9.73 -1.03 8.07
N VAL A 271 -10.03 -1.46 6.85
CA VAL A 271 -11.29 -1.17 6.15
C VAL A 271 -12.08 -2.46 6.05
N GLU A 272 -13.31 -2.43 6.51
CA GLU A 272 -14.29 -3.50 6.42
C GLU A 272 -15.38 -3.09 5.44
N VAL A 273 -15.64 -3.90 4.44
CA VAL A 273 -16.61 -3.63 3.38
C VAL A 273 -17.87 -4.46 3.62
N TYR A 274 -19.00 -3.80 3.68
CA TYR A 274 -20.34 -4.38 3.81
C TYR A 274 -21.20 -3.99 2.59
N GLU A 275 -22.42 -4.49 2.52
CA GLU A 275 -23.29 -4.32 1.34
C GLU A 275 -23.52 -2.84 0.95
N ASN A 276 -23.72 -1.94 1.93
CA ASN A 276 -24.08 -0.54 1.68
C ASN A 276 -23.16 0.47 2.38
N GLU A 277 -22.12 0.00 3.07
CA GLU A 277 -21.21 0.85 3.82
C GLU A 277 -19.80 0.25 3.92
N ILE A 278 -18.84 1.11 4.17
CA ILE A 278 -17.51 0.73 4.62
C ILE A 278 -17.29 1.28 6.03
N LEU A 279 -16.65 0.47 6.86
CA LEU A 279 -16.17 0.87 8.18
C LEU A 279 -14.64 1.00 8.13
N VAL A 280 -14.12 2.18 8.42
CA VAL A 280 -12.68 2.47 8.47
C VAL A 280 -12.25 2.69 9.90
N ARG A 281 -11.30 1.89 10.39
CA ARG A 281 -10.81 1.97 11.78
C ARG A 281 -9.30 2.14 11.83
N GLY A 282 -8.84 3.09 12.67
CA GLY A 282 -7.43 3.24 13.00
C GLY A 282 -6.93 2.09 13.88
N ARG A 283 -5.75 1.55 13.54
CA ARG A 283 -5.11 0.46 14.30
C ARG A 283 -3.62 0.69 14.43
N ASP A 284 -3.10 0.56 15.66
CA ASP A 284 -1.69 0.35 15.92
C ASP A 284 -1.39 -1.15 15.75
N PHE A 285 -0.76 -1.51 14.63
CA PHE A 285 -0.46 -2.91 14.31
C PHE A 285 0.68 -3.47 15.16
N ILE A 286 1.57 -2.63 15.69
CA ILE A 286 2.68 -3.05 16.55
C ILE A 286 2.17 -3.38 17.94
N LYS A 287 1.40 -2.48 18.55
CA LYS A 287 0.79 -2.73 19.88
C LYS A 287 -0.40 -3.69 19.81
N GLY A 288 -1.01 -3.82 18.63
CA GLY A 288 -2.18 -4.67 18.44
C GLY A 288 -3.44 -4.07 19.05
N GLU A 289 -3.59 -2.75 19.00
CA GLU A 289 -4.69 -2.00 19.63
C GLU A 289 -5.44 -1.18 18.60
N TRP A 290 -6.76 -1.03 18.79
CA TRP A 290 -7.56 -0.06 18.05
C TRP A 290 -7.26 1.34 18.58
N ILE A 291 -7.11 2.32 17.67
CA ILE A 291 -6.87 3.71 18.07
C ILE A 291 -8.21 4.33 18.43
N GLU A 292 -8.36 4.74 19.70
CA GLU A 292 -9.60 5.28 20.24
C GLU A 292 -10.06 6.53 19.47
N GLY A 293 -11.34 6.58 19.12
CA GLY A 293 -11.95 7.71 18.39
C GLY A 293 -11.69 7.72 16.88
N LEU A 294 -10.96 6.74 16.34
CA LEU A 294 -10.72 6.62 14.90
C LEU A 294 -11.55 5.48 14.30
N GLU A 295 -12.86 5.69 14.24
CA GLU A 295 -13.82 4.79 13.63
C GLU A 295 -14.82 5.60 12.80
N TYR A 296 -14.89 5.36 11.49
CA TYR A 296 -15.70 6.11 10.54
C TYR A 296 -16.48 5.19 9.61
N ASN A 297 -17.77 5.47 9.45
CA ASN A 297 -18.63 4.80 8.48
C ASN A 297 -18.85 5.71 7.28
N TYR A 298 -18.71 5.16 6.07
CA TYR A 298 -19.06 5.83 4.83
C TYR A 298 -20.06 4.97 4.04
N SER A 299 -21.14 5.57 3.55
CA SER A 299 -22.07 4.88 2.65
C SER A 299 -21.41 4.64 1.30
N ILE A 300 -21.65 3.47 0.72
CA ILE A 300 -21.27 3.09 -0.65
C ILE A 300 -22.55 2.63 -1.39
N GLY A 301 -22.79 3.19 -2.59
CA GLY A 301 -23.99 2.89 -3.38
C GLY A 301 -24.51 4.12 -4.06
#